data_35786435148e36c2d15d84c91fc21058
#
_entry.id   35786435148e36c2d15d84c91fc21058
#
_cell.length_a   1.000
_cell.length_b   1.000
_cell.length_c   1.000
_cell.angle_alpha   90.00
_cell.angle_beta   90.00
_cell.angle_gamma   90.00
#
_symmetry.space_group_name_H-M   'P 1'
#
loop_
_entity.id
_entity.type
_entity.pdbx_description
1 polymer ?
#
loop_
_entity_poly.entity_id
_entity_poly.type
_entity_poly.pdbx_seq_one_letter_code
_entity_poly.pdbx_strand_id
1 'polypeptide(L)'
;MISTIEEESDGAIDVYNGSESETGAIIEIEFDADASTIEIKNTTTGDDLKLAYAFQTGDKVIVNTNKGMKSITLIRAGVLSNIFSSLQQGSTFFQLVIGNNHFEYLVDGIPNTEDVSIIFRYYNLYRGV
;
A
#
# COMPACT_ATOMS: atom_id res chain seq x y z
N MET A 1 17.02 -2.38 9.35
CA MET A 1 17.11 -1.29 8.36
C MET A 1 15.75 -1.11 7.69
N ILE A 2 15.33 0.13 7.54
CA ILE A 2 14.10 0.44 6.83
C ILE A 2 14.40 0.68 5.34
N SER A 3 13.58 0.11 4.47
CA SER A 3 13.67 0.30 3.03
C SER A 3 12.44 1.06 2.54
N THR A 4 12.63 1.89 1.52
CA THR A 4 11.56 2.68 0.94
C THR A 4 11.63 2.56 -0.58
N ILE A 5 10.48 2.22 -1.19
CA ILE A 5 10.33 2.15 -2.64
C ILE A 5 9.21 3.09 -3.05
N GLU A 6 9.53 4.00 -3.96
CA GLU A 6 8.57 4.94 -4.52
C GLU A 6 8.11 4.44 -5.88
N GLU A 7 6.81 4.50 -6.13
CA GLU A 7 6.25 4.13 -7.41
C GLU A 7 6.57 5.21 -8.47
N GLU A 8 6.97 4.79 -9.68
CA GLU A 8 7.41 5.73 -10.71
C GLU A 8 6.55 5.77 -11.96
N SER A 9 5.80 4.71 -12.30
CA SER A 9 5.01 4.73 -13.54
C SER A 9 4.11 3.51 -13.72
N ASP A 10 3.14 3.63 -14.61
CA ASP A 10 2.34 2.55 -15.22
C ASP A 10 1.49 1.72 -14.25
N GLY A 11 1.20 2.23 -13.07
CA GLY A 11 0.37 1.51 -12.10
C GLY A 11 1.02 0.26 -11.55
N ALA A 12 2.36 0.17 -11.60
CA ALA A 12 3.10 -0.99 -11.12
C ALA A 12 4.32 -0.57 -10.33
N ILE A 13 4.71 -1.41 -9.36
CA ILE A 13 5.88 -1.20 -8.55
C ILE A 13 6.47 -2.55 -8.13
N ASP A 14 7.79 -2.67 -8.14
CA ASP A 14 8.49 -3.85 -7.67
C ASP A 14 9.15 -3.55 -6.33
N VAL A 15 8.86 -4.40 -5.33
CA VAL A 15 9.40 -4.28 -3.98
C VAL A 15 10.19 -5.53 -3.65
N TYR A 16 11.48 -5.39 -3.46
CA TYR A 16 12.35 -6.52 -3.15
C TYR A 16 12.54 -6.65 -1.64
N ASN A 17 12.08 -7.78 -1.09
CA ASN A 17 12.33 -8.12 0.31
C ASN A 17 13.59 -8.96 0.38
N GLY A 18 14.72 -8.33 0.73
CA GLY A 18 16.01 -8.98 0.86
C GLY A 18 16.26 -9.59 2.23
N SER A 19 15.25 -9.64 3.09
CA SER A 19 15.40 -10.20 4.44
C SER A 19 15.25 -11.72 4.42
N GLU A 20 15.39 -12.35 5.58
CA GLU A 20 15.27 -13.80 5.74
C GLU A 20 13.87 -14.27 6.08
N SER A 21 12.91 -13.35 6.14
CA SER A 21 11.52 -13.69 6.47
C SER A 21 10.56 -12.74 5.79
N GLU A 22 9.29 -13.11 5.76
CA GLU A 22 8.23 -12.21 5.34
C GLU A 22 8.17 -11.02 6.27
N THR A 23 7.77 -9.87 5.75
CA THR A 23 7.58 -8.66 6.54
C THR A 23 6.34 -7.91 6.06
N GLY A 24 5.71 -7.19 6.97
CA GLY A 24 4.68 -6.22 6.61
C GLY A 24 5.27 -4.95 6.03
N ALA A 25 4.40 -4.05 5.65
CA ALA A 25 4.81 -2.77 5.09
C ALA A 25 3.91 -1.65 5.59
N ILE A 26 4.43 -0.44 5.52
CA ILE A 26 3.64 0.78 5.66
C ILE A 26 3.52 1.36 4.25
N ILE A 27 2.30 1.48 3.76
CA ILE A 27 2.04 1.94 2.41
C ILE A 27 1.43 3.34 2.50
N GLU A 28 2.10 4.31 1.91
CA GLU A 28 1.58 5.67 1.82
C GLU A 28 1.02 5.91 0.42
N ILE A 29 -0.22 6.37 0.35
CA ILE A 29 -0.91 6.66 -0.91
C ILE A 29 -1.29 8.12 -0.89
N GLU A 30 -0.76 8.90 -1.84
CA GLU A 30 -1.15 10.30 -2.02
C GLU A 30 -2.04 10.42 -3.24
N PHE A 31 -3.16 11.12 -3.09
CA PHE A 31 -4.13 11.32 -4.16
C PHE A 31 -3.95 12.69 -4.80
N ASP A 32 -3.68 12.70 -6.09
CA ASP A 32 -3.58 13.92 -6.89
C ASP A 32 -4.89 14.23 -7.62
N ALA A 33 -5.89 13.37 -7.47
CA ALA A 33 -7.22 13.52 -8.02
C ALA A 33 -8.24 12.84 -7.09
N ASP A 34 -9.50 13.21 -7.21
CA ASP A 34 -10.57 12.54 -6.47
C ASP A 34 -10.71 11.09 -6.96
N ALA A 35 -11.04 10.18 -6.05
CA ALA A 35 -11.22 8.77 -6.40
C ALA A 35 -12.20 8.11 -5.43
N SER A 36 -12.82 7.02 -5.89
CA SER A 36 -13.75 6.24 -5.07
C SER A 36 -13.16 4.93 -4.59
N THR A 37 -12.20 4.36 -5.30
CA THR A 37 -11.54 3.12 -4.90
C THR A 37 -10.06 3.16 -5.25
N ILE A 38 -9.27 2.46 -4.43
CA ILE A 38 -7.87 2.13 -4.74
C ILE A 38 -7.67 0.66 -4.44
N GLU A 39 -7.08 -0.07 -5.37
CA GLU A 39 -6.77 -1.48 -5.20
C GLU A 39 -5.29 -1.71 -5.44
N ILE A 40 -4.63 -2.41 -4.51
CA ILE A 40 -3.22 -2.75 -4.60
C ILE A 40 -3.14 -4.27 -4.63
N LYS A 41 -2.64 -4.83 -5.73
CA LYS A 41 -2.52 -6.27 -5.94
C LYS A 41 -1.07 -6.69 -5.91
N ASN A 42 -0.75 -7.67 -5.07
CA ASN A 42 0.54 -8.37 -5.17
C ASN A 42 0.37 -9.52 -6.15
N THR A 43 0.80 -9.35 -7.38
CA THR A 43 0.64 -10.39 -8.41
C THR A 43 1.58 -11.57 -8.18
N THR A 44 2.63 -11.39 -7.39
CA THR A 44 3.54 -12.48 -7.02
C THR A 44 2.84 -13.50 -6.12
N THR A 45 2.00 -13.05 -5.19
CA THR A 45 1.31 -13.93 -4.23
C THR A 45 -0.18 -14.13 -4.56
N GLY A 46 -0.77 -13.23 -5.34
CA GLY A 46 -2.20 -13.22 -5.61
C GLY A 46 -3.03 -12.48 -4.56
N ASP A 47 -2.40 -11.92 -3.54
CA ASP A 47 -3.12 -11.15 -2.52
C ASP A 47 -3.45 -9.76 -3.02
N ASP A 48 -4.59 -9.22 -2.59
CA ASP A 48 -4.93 -7.84 -2.90
C ASP A 48 -5.57 -7.13 -1.70
N LEU A 49 -5.52 -5.81 -1.75
CA LEU A 49 -6.10 -4.95 -0.73
C LEU A 49 -6.84 -3.83 -1.46
N LYS A 50 -8.14 -3.70 -1.18
CA LYS A 50 -8.98 -2.71 -1.83
C LYS A 50 -9.68 -1.84 -0.81
N LEU A 51 -9.61 -0.53 -1.02
CA LEU A 51 -10.28 0.48 -0.19
C LEU A 51 -11.33 1.20 -1.03
N ALA A 52 -12.48 1.45 -0.43
CA ALA A 52 -13.52 2.28 -1.02
C ALA A 52 -13.86 3.43 -0.06
N TYR A 53 -13.68 4.64 -0.53
CA TYR A 53 -13.90 5.83 0.27
C TYR A 53 -14.02 7.03 -0.67
N ALA A 54 -14.62 8.12 -0.21
CA ALA A 54 -14.69 9.35 -0.99
C ALA A 54 -13.34 10.09 -0.88
N PHE A 55 -12.34 9.59 -1.57
CA PHE A 55 -11.01 10.20 -1.56
C PHE A 55 -11.04 11.52 -2.32
N GLN A 56 -10.32 12.49 -1.81
CA GLN A 56 -10.24 13.84 -2.40
C GLN A 56 -8.79 14.15 -2.77
N THR A 57 -8.65 15.04 -3.75
CA THR A 57 -7.34 15.57 -4.13
C THR A 57 -6.63 16.11 -2.89
N GLY A 58 -5.38 15.70 -2.70
CA GLY A 58 -4.57 16.10 -1.54
C GLY A 58 -4.64 15.13 -0.37
N ASP A 59 -5.53 14.15 -0.41
CA ASP A 59 -5.60 13.14 0.65
C ASP A 59 -4.34 12.28 0.66
N LYS A 60 -3.94 11.88 1.87
CA LYS A 60 -2.92 10.85 2.08
C LYS A 60 -3.53 9.73 2.90
N VAL A 61 -3.33 8.50 2.46
CA VAL A 61 -3.77 7.31 3.18
C VAL A 61 -2.54 6.51 3.59
N ILE A 62 -2.49 6.10 4.84
CA ILE A 62 -1.41 5.26 5.36
C ILE A 62 -1.99 3.92 5.76
N VAL A 63 -1.55 2.87 5.09
CA VAL A 63 -1.95 1.49 5.37
C VAL A 63 -0.78 0.79 6.04
N ASN A 64 -0.99 0.26 7.24
CA ASN A 64 0.01 -0.54 7.94
C ASN A 64 -0.42 -1.99 7.88
N THR A 65 0.36 -2.85 7.19
CA THR A 65 0.05 -4.27 7.05
C THR A 65 0.80 -5.14 8.06
N ASN A 66 1.62 -4.55 8.92
CA ASN A 66 2.39 -5.30 9.91
C ASN A 66 1.45 -6.03 10.89
N LYS A 67 1.78 -7.28 11.19
CA LYS A 67 0.99 -8.11 12.10
C LYS A 67 0.89 -7.45 13.47
N GLY A 68 -0.34 -7.41 14.01
CA GLY A 68 -0.61 -6.77 15.29
C GLY A 68 -0.69 -5.25 15.24
N MET A 69 -0.45 -4.64 14.08
CA MET A 69 -0.44 -3.19 13.93
C MET A 69 -1.28 -2.72 12.74
N LYS A 70 -2.17 -3.57 12.24
CA LYS A 70 -2.97 -3.26 11.05
C LYS A 70 -3.80 -2.02 11.26
N SER A 71 -3.68 -1.06 10.36
CA SER A 71 -4.42 0.19 10.43
C SER A 71 -4.57 0.81 9.05
N ILE A 72 -5.59 1.66 8.91
CA ILE A 72 -5.81 2.46 7.71
C ILE A 72 -6.16 3.87 8.20
N THR A 73 -5.30 4.82 7.91
CA THR A 73 -5.43 6.19 8.39
C THR A 73 -5.51 7.15 7.21
N LEU A 74 -6.51 8.01 7.23
CA LEU A 74 -6.63 9.11 6.26
C LEU A 74 -6.07 10.38 6.90
N ILE A 75 -5.25 11.10 6.14
CA ILE A 75 -4.78 12.42 6.52
C ILE A 75 -5.34 13.41 5.49
N ARG A 76 -6.25 14.27 5.94
CA ARG A 76 -6.90 15.28 5.11
C ARG A 76 -6.77 16.62 5.79
N ALA A 77 -6.15 17.58 5.09
CA ALA A 77 -5.90 18.92 5.65
C ALA A 77 -5.24 18.86 7.03
N GLY A 78 -4.30 17.95 7.22
CA GLY A 78 -3.57 17.77 8.48
C GLY A 78 -4.35 17.03 9.56
N VAL A 79 -5.58 16.59 9.31
CA VAL A 79 -6.42 15.89 10.29
C VAL A 79 -6.37 14.39 10.01
N LEU A 80 -6.06 13.60 11.05
CA LEU A 80 -5.99 12.16 10.97
C LEU A 80 -7.35 11.54 11.30
N SER A 81 -7.77 10.57 10.49
CA SER A 81 -9.02 9.82 10.70
C SER A 81 -8.77 8.35 10.48
N ASN A 82 -9.40 7.51 11.31
CA ASN A 82 -9.38 6.07 11.11
C ASN A 82 -10.43 5.71 10.06
N ILE A 83 -9.99 5.19 8.92
CA ILE A 83 -10.89 4.74 7.86
C ILE A 83 -10.78 3.22 7.63
N PHE A 84 -10.56 2.46 8.69
CA PHE A 84 -10.49 1.00 8.59
C PHE A 84 -11.74 0.42 7.93
N SER A 85 -12.88 1.04 8.13
CA SER A 85 -14.15 0.62 7.52
C SER A 85 -14.15 0.76 5.99
N SER A 86 -13.18 1.45 5.40
CA SER A 86 -13.04 1.54 3.94
C SER A 86 -12.54 0.23 3.32
N LEU A 87 -11.99 -0.68 4.12
CA LEU A 87 -11.46 -1.95 3.66
C LEU A 87 -12.59 -2.81 3.10
N GLN A 88 -12.44 -3.26 1.86
CA GLN A 88 -13.46 -4.04 1.18
C GLN A 88 -13.31 -5.52 1.51
N GLN A 89 -14.43 -6.24 1.49
CA GLN A 89 -14.47 -7.67 1.73
C GLN A 89 -13.56 -8.42 0.74
N GLY A 90 -12.85 -9.41 1.23
CA GLY A 90 -11.90 -10.18 0.41
C GLY A 90 -10.51 -9.60 0.38
N SER A 91 -10.30 -8.42 0.97
CA SER A 91 -8.98 -7.80 1.03
C SER A 91 -8.09 -8.50 2.05
N THR A 92 -6.78 -8.46 1.79
CA THR A 92 -5.75 -9.03 2.66
C THR A 92 -4.74 -7.95 3.04
N PHE A 93 -4.40 -7.87 4.33
CA PHE A 93 -3.22 -7.11 4.77
C PHE A 93 -1.99 -7.98 4.46
N PHE A 94 -1.59 -7.94 3.20
CA PHE A 94 -0.55 -8.83 2.68
C PHE A 94 0.81 -8.58 3.33
N GLN A 95 1.65 -9.62 3.29
CA GLN A 95 3.04 -9.53 3.71
C GLN A 95 3.92 -9.56 2.47
N LEU A 96 5.06 -8.89 2.54
CA LEU A 96 6.07 -8.98 1.48
C LEU A 96 6.79 -10.30 1.63
N VAL A 97 6.68 -11.17 0.62
CA VAL A 97 7.41 -12.44 0.62
C VAL A 97 8.88 -12.19 0.33
N ILE A 98 9.73 -13.13 0.70
CA ILE A 98 11.17 -13.06 0.42
C ILE A 98 11.35 -13.01 -1.10
N GLY A 99 12.20 -12.11 -1.56
CA GLY A 99 12.44 -11.92 -2.98
C GLY A 99 11.60 -10.78 -3.56
N ASN A 100 11.38 -10.82 -4.85
CA ASN A 100 10.65 -9.75 -5.54
C ASN A 100 9.14 -9.88 -5.37
N ASN A 101 8.49 -8.77 -5.04
CA ASN A 101 7.05 -8.65 -4.96
C ASN A 101 6.61 -7.64 -6.03
N HIS A 102 5.87 -8.13 -7.01
CA HIS A 102 5.36 -7.26 -8.07
C HIS A 102 3.95 -6.80 -7.71
N PHE A 103 3.77 -5.48 -7.60
CA PHE A 103 2.48 -4.87 -7.30
C PHE A 103 1.94 -4.16 -8.51
N GLU A 104 0.63 -4.26 -8.68
CA GLU A 104 -0.14 -3.43 -9.61
C GLU A 104 -1.21 -2.71 -8.82
N TYR A 105 -1.52 -1.48 -9.19
CA TYR A 105 -2.58 -0.77 -8.52
C TYR A 105 -3.57 -0.15 -9.51
N LEU A 106 -4.84 -0.12 -9.09
CA LEU A 106 -5.93 0.40 -9.87
C LEU A 106 -6.64 1.48 -9.08
N VAL A 107 -6.93 2.59 -9.74
CA VAL A 107 -7.74 3.69 -9.19
C VAL A 107 -9.06 3.67 -9.94
N ASP A 108 -10.17 3.55 -9.20
CA ASP A 108 -11.50 3.40 -9.80
C ASP A 108 -11.57 2.28 -10.83
N GLY A 109 -10.83 1.19 -10.56
CA GLY A 109 -10.81 0.00 -11.41
C GLY A 109 -9.91 0.10 -12.64
N ILE A 110 -9.15 1.18 -12.79
CA ILE A 110 -8.31 1.43 -13.96
C ILE A 110 -6.85 1.53 -13.52
N PRO A 111 -5.93 0.82 -14.21
CA PRO A 111 -4.50 1.03 -13.97
C PRO A 111 -4.19 2.50 -14.24
N ASN A 112 -3.74 3.19 -13.22
CA ASN A 112 -3.58 4.63 -13.30
C ASN A 112 -2.37 5.08 -12.51
N THR A 113 -1.53 5.84 -13.15
CA THR A 113 -0.26 6.27 -12.61
C THR A 113 -0.20 7.73 -12.28
N GLU A 114 -1.14 8.52 -12.81
CA GLU A 114 -1.06 9.97 -12.71
C GLU A 114 -1.83 10.50 -11.49
N ASP A 115 -2.82 9.76 -11.02
CA ASP A 115 -3.75 10.24 -10.00
C ASP A 115 -3.32 9.86 -8.59
N VAL A 116 -2.37 8.95 -8.44
CA VAL A 116 -1.87 8.55 -7.13
C VAL A 116 -0.35 8.35 -7.15
N SER A 117 0.28 8.57 -5.99
CA SER A 117 1.67 8.22 -5.75
C SER A 117 1.70 7.24 -4.59
N ILE A 118 2.46 6.16 -4.72
CA ILE A 118 2.52 5.11 -3.70
C ILE A 118 3.96 4.91 -3.26
N ILE A 119 4.16 4.88 -1.95
CA ILE A 119 5.46 4.64 -1.33
C ILE A 119 5.32 3.45 -0.38
N PHE A 120 6.18 2.45 -0.53
CA PHE A 120 6.28 1.32 0.39
C PHE A 120 7.44 1.55 1.34
N ARG A 121 7.19 1.39 2.64
CA ARG A 121 8.22 1.38 3.67
C ARG A 121 8.16 0.06 4.40
N TYR A 122 9.30 -0.60 4.57
CA TYR A 122 9.38 -1.90 5.21
C TYR A 122 10.77 -2.12 5.80
N TYR A 123 10.87 -3.07 6.73
CA TYR A 123 12.15 -3.43 7.33
C TYR A 123 12.69 -4.69 6.68
N ASN A 124 13.98 -4.66 6.36
CA ASN A 124 14.70 -5.88 5.99
C ASN A 124 15.12 -6.57 7.28
N LEU A 125 14.61 -7.78 7.49
CA LEU A 125 14.82 -8.55 8.70
C LEU A 125 15.91 -9.57 8.45
N TYR A 126 17.04 -9.44 9.14
CA TYR A 126 18.18 -10.36 9.03
C TYR A 126 18.36 -11.10 10.34
N ARG A 127 18.55 -12.41 10.25
CA ARG A 127 18.81 -13.24 11.43
C ARG A 127 20.21 -12.97 11.96
N GLY A 128 20.36 -13.00 13.28
CA GLY A 128 21.65 -12.81 13.93
C GLY A 128 22.15 -11.38 13.99
N VAL A 129 21.32 -10.45 13.66
CA VAL A 129 21.65 -9.03 13.68
C VAL A 129 21.04 -8.35 14.89
#